data_e9135be9971b9bee7771455ecf81073c
#
_entry.id   e9135be9971b9bee7771455ecf81073c
#
_cell.length_a   1.000
_cell.length_b   1.000
_cell.length_c   1.000
_cell.angle_alpha   90.00
_cell.angle_beta   90.00
_cell.angle_gamma   90.00
#
_symmetry.space_group_name_H-M   'P 1'
#
loop_
_entity.id
_entity.type
_entity.pdbx_description
1 polymer ?
#
loop_
_entity_poly.entity_id
_entity_poly.type
_entity_poly.pdbx_seq_one_letter_code
_entity_poly.pdbx_strand_id
1 'polypeptide(L)'
;HGTSRRQRQMCIRDRDYIWISPFFESPQKDFGYDVSNYRKVDKIFGSNEDFKRLIDVFHKRDIGVITDLVLSHTSDEHEWFKESRNSKTHKHKDWYVWQDGKPDSPPNNWLSFFGGSAWKWDKIREQYYFHNFLDSQPDLNFHNQEVQDQMLSEINFWLDFGVDGFRFDVINFLYHDKQLRNNPAKDPKQVRPLGFNKDNPYGLQVHKFDNTQPETLEYLTRIRALLDKHNAISVGEIVSENPLEIIGELSLIHI
;
A
#
# COMPACT_ATOMS: atom_id res chain seq x y z
N HIS A 1 -36.73 -9.00 -30.66
CA HIS A 1 -35.47 -9.27 -29.94
C HIS A 1 -34.40 -8.27 -30.36
N GLY A 2 -34.55 -7.02 -29.99
CA GLY A 2 -33.61 -5.97 -30.28
C GLY A 2 -33.46 -5.07 -29.06
N THR A 3 -32.78 -5.54 -28.01
CA THR A 3 -32.14 -4.63 -27.07
C THR A 3 -31.09 -3.92 -27.88
N SER A 4 -31.40 -2.70 -28.25
CA SER A 4 -30.66 -1.97 -29.25
C SER A 4 -29.21 -1.81 -28.85
N ARG A 5 -28.30 -1.79 -29.82
CA ARG A 5 -26.89 -1.42 -29.69
C ARG A 5 -26.71 -0.12 -28.85
N ARG A 6 -27.72 0.76 -28.84
CA ARG A 6 -27.77 1.97 -28.01
C ARG A 6 -27.91 1.69 -26.50
N GLN A 7 -28.73 0.70 -26.09
CA GLN A 7 -28.86 0.35 -24.66
C GLN A 7 -27.59 -0.32 -24.13
N ARG A 8 -26.92 -1.18 -24.93
CA ARG A 8 -25.60 -1.72 -24.53
C ARG A 8 -24.52 -0.63 -24.49
N GLN A 9 -24.59 0.37 -25.37
CA GLN A 9 -23.66 1.51 -25.31
C GLN A 9 -23.97 2.46 -24.16
N MET A 10 -25.22 2.59 -23.71
CA MET A 10 -25.56 3.35 -22.50
C MET A 10 -24.98 2.68 -21.24
N CYS A 11 -25.18 1.37 -21.05
CA CYS A 11 -24.60 0.64 -19.90
C CYS A 11 -23.05 0.63 -19.85
N ILE A 12 -22.38 0.88 -20.98
CA ILE A 12 -20.91 0.98 -21.06
C ILE A 12 -20.45 2.45 -20.87
N ARG A 13 -21.35 3.43 -20.93
CA ARG A 13 -21.04 4.86 -20.83
C ARG A 13 -21.37 5.50 -19.49
N ASP A 14 -22.21 4.87 -18.66
CA ASP A 14 -22.51 5.33 -17.30
C ASP A 14 -21.38 4.88 -16.35
N ARG A 15 -20.30 5.65 -16.39
CA ARG A 15 -19.19 5.52 -15.45
C ARG A 15 -19.09 6.81 -14.67
N ASP A 16 -19.27 6.72 -13.37
CA ASP A 16 -19.14 7.85 -12.48
C ASP A 16 -17.67 8.14 -12.17
N TYR A 17 -16.82 7.09 -12.18
CA TYR A 17 -15.39 7.20 -11.88
C TYR A 17 -14.54 6.32 -12.79
N ILE A 18 -13.29 6.75 -12.98
CA ILE A 18 -12.21 5.91 -13.50
C ILE A 18 -11.17 5.71 -12.40
N TRP A 19 -10.62 4.51 -12.35
CA TRP A 19 -9.46 4.20 -11.51
C TRP A 19 -8.22 4.11 -12.39
N ILE A 20 -7.14 4.76 -11.91
CA ILE A 20 -5.83 4.75 -12.56
C ILE A 20 -4.88 3.97 -11.66
N SER A 21 -4.31 2.88 -12.18
CA SER A 21 -3.28 2.09 -11.50
C SER A 21 -2.03 2.93 -11.23
N PRO A 22 -1.06 2.46 -10.42
CA PRO A 22 0.08 3.27 -10.01
C PRO A 22 0.80 3.95 -11.16
N PHE A 23 0.98 5.26 -11.07
CA PHE A 23 1.58 6.11 -12.11
C PHE A 23 2.67 7.04 -11.55
N PHE A 24 2.94 6.94 -10.26
CA PHE A 24 3.98 7.73 -9.60
C PHE A 24 5.38 7.29 -10.06
N GLU A 25 6.36 8.18 -9.91
CA GLU A 25 7.75 7.87 -10.21
C GLU A 25 8.19 6.60 -9.46
N SER A 26 8.69 5.63 -10.21
CA SER A 26 9.01 4.29 -9.73
C SER A 26 10.14 3.67 -10.55
N PRO A 27 11.04 2.89 -9.95
CA PRO A 27 11.97 2.05 -10.70
C PRO A 27 11.31 0.88 -11.44
N GLN A 28 9.99 0.70 -11.29
CA GLN A 28 9.17 -0.29 -12.00
C GLN A 28 9.55 -1.75 -11.69
N LYS A 29 10.10 -2.03 -10.52
CA LYS A 29 10.41 -3.40 -10.08
C LYS A 29 9.13 -4.19 -9.77
N ASP A 30 8.05 -3.47 -9.45
CA ASP A 30 6.71 -3.99 -9.19
C ASP A 30 5.63 -3.14 -9.90
N PHE A 31 5.82 -2.89 -11.19
CA PHE A 31 4.82 -2.23 -12.06
C PHE A 31 4.26 -0.91 -11.53
N GLY A 32 5.04 -0.16 -10.74
CA GLY A 32 4.68 1.12 -10.17
C GLY A 32 4.26 1.07 -8.69
N TYR A 33 4.05 -0.10 -8.11
CA TYR A 33 3.78 -0.24 -6.67
C TYR A 33 5.01 0.04 -5.80
N ASP A 34 6.21 0.03 -6.35
CA ASP A 34 7.47 0.44 -5.72
C ASP A 34 7.72 1.95 -5.94
N VAL A 35 6.94 2.79 -5.24
CA VAL A 35 6.96 4.25 -5.40
C VAL A 35 8.26 4.85 -4.91
N SER A 36 8.96 5.62 -5.77
CA SER A 36 10.16 6.37 -5.40
C SER A 36 9.92 7.87 -5.17
N ASN A 37 8.78 8.41 -5.63
CA ASN A 37 8.35 9.78 -5.38
C ASN A 37 6.83 9.90 -5.52
N TYR A 38 6.12 10.14 -4.42
CA TYR A 38 4.66 10.22 -4.39
C TYR A 38 4.08 11.45 -5.11
N ARG A 39 4.84 12.53 -5.29
CA ARG A 39 4.35 13.80 -5.84
C ARG A 39 4.68 14.01 -7.31
N LYS A 40 5.18 12.98 -7.97
CA LYS A 40 5.64 13.07 -9.34
C LYS A 40 5.07 11.94 -10.19
N VAL A 41 4.49 12.30 -11.33
CA VAL A 41 4.11 11.35 -12.36
C VAL A 41 5.37 10.77 -12.99
N ASP A 42 5.40 9.44 -13.18
CA ASP A 42 6.52 8.80 -13.87
C ASP A 42 6.58 9.28 -15.33
N LYS A 43 7.79 9.57 -15.79
CA LYS A 43 8.07 10.07 -17.15
C LYS A 43 7.55 9.16 -18.26
N ILE A 44 7.37 7.86 -18.00
CA ILE A 44 6.79 6.93 -18.97
C ILE A 44 5.33 7.20 -19.27
N PHE A 45 4.62 7.87 -18.33
CA PHE A 45 3.21 8.25 -18.48
C PHE A 45 3.04 9.73 -18.82
N GLY A 46 4.08 10.56 -18.62
CA GLY A 46 4.04 11.99 -18.88
C GLY A 46 4.52 12.84 -17.71
N SER A 47 3.82 13.92 -17.44
CA SER A 47 4.14 14.89 -16.38
C SER A 47 2.93 15.14 -15.47
N ASN A 48 3.14 15.85 -14.36
CA ASN A 48 2.05 16.30 -13.50
C ASN A 48 1.04 17.18 -14.28
N GLU A 49 1.52 18.01 -15.21
CA GLU A 49 0.68 18.84 -16.06
C GLU A 49 -0.17 18.00 -17.02
N ASP A 50 0.39 16.89 -17.55
CA ASP A 50 -0.37 15.94 -18.37
C ASP A 50 -1.48 15.29 -17.57
N PHE A 51 -1.18 14.89 -16.34
CA PHE A 51 -2.16 14.30 -15.44
C PHE A 51 -3.25 15.31 -15.04
N LYS A 52 -2.89 16.58 -14.79
CA LYS A 52 -3.86 17.64 -14.54
C LYS A 52 -4.82 17.82 -15.73
N ARG A 53 -4.28 17.82 -16.96
CA ARG A 53 -5.14 17.90 -18.16
C ARG A 53 -6.07 16.69 -18.30
N LEU A 54 -5.59 15.49 -17.91
CA LEU A 54 -6.42 14.30 -17.89
C LEU A 54 -7.60 14.46 -16.93
N ILE A 55 -7.36 14.89 -15.68
CA ILE A 55 -8.41 15.15 -14.69
C ILE A 55 -9.43 16.15 -15.26
N ASP A 56 -8.98 17.28 -15.80
CA ASP A 56 -9.86 18.31 -16.35
C ASP A 56 -10.72 17.79 -17.53
N VAL A 57 -10.20 16.86 -18.32
CA VAL A 57 -10.95 16.22 -19.42
C VAL A 57 -12.04 15.30 -18.91
N PHE A 58 -11.80 14.56 -17.83
CA PHE A 58 -12.79 13.68 -17.23
C PHE A 58 -13.85 14.47 -16.47
N HIS A 59 -13.46 15.47 -15.69
CA HIS A 59 -14.40 16.34 -14.99
C HIS A 59 -15.37 17.06 -15.92
N LYS A 60 -14.93 17.50 -17.11
CA LYS A 60 -15.83 18.06 -18.16
C LYS A 60 -16.88 17.08 -18.67
N ARG A 61 -16.79 15.81 -18.30
CA ARG A 61 -17.71 14.72 -18.67
C ARG A 61 -18.46 14.15 -17.47
N ASP A 62 -18.39 14.84 -16.34
CA ASP A 62 -18.95 14.40 -15.05
C ASP A 62 -18.41 13.02 -14.62
N ILE A 63 -17.12 12.74 -14.89
CA ILE A 63 -16.42 11.51 -14.51
C ILE A 63 -15.34 11.87 -13.51
N GLY A 64 -15.42 11.30 -12.30
CA GLY A 64 -14.39 11.42 -11.27
C GLY A 64 -13.16 10.58 -11.57
N VAL A 65 -12.02 10.99 -11.03
CA VAL A 65 -10.72 10.31 -11.17
C VAL A 65 -10.25 9.83 -9.81
N ILE A 66 -10.13 8.52 -9.63
CA ILE A 66 -9.50 7.92 -8.45
C ILE A 66 -8.15 7.32 -8.84
N THR A 67 -7.18 7.44 -7.95
CA THR A 67 -5.82 6.95 -8.18
C THR A 67 -5.46 5.84 -7.21
N ASP A 68 -4.57 4.96 -7.63
CA ASP A 68 -3.96 4.00 -6.73
C ASP A 68 -2.98 4.69 -5.80
N LEU A 69 -2.99 4.34 -4.52
CA LEU A 69 -2.05 4.89 -3.55
C LEU A 69 -1.53 3.79 -2.62
N VAL A 70 -0.23 3.57 -2.69
CA VAL A 70 0.51 2.61 -1.88
C VAL A 70 0.93 3.30 -0.59
N LEU A 71 0.37 2.89 0.55
CA LEU A 71 0.69 3.50 1.84
C LEU A 71 1.71 2.70 2.66
N SER A 72 1.71 1.36 2.53
CA SER A 72 2.43 0.46 3.43
C SER A 72 3.95 0.48 3.25
N HIS A 73 4.44 0.76 2.06
CA HIS A 73 5.86 0.68 1.72
C HIS A 73 6.25 1.71 0.65
N THR A 74 7.55 1.86 0.43
CA THR A 74 8.10 2.63 -0.69
C THR A 74 9.07 1.77 -1.49
N SER A 75 9.57 2.30 -2.61
CA SER A 75 10.77 1.74 -3.23
C SER A 75 12.00 1.91 -2.32
N ASP A 76 12.95 0.99 -2.42
CA ASP A 76 14.29 1.13 -1.85
C ASP A 76 15.10 2.28 -2.50
N GLU A 77 14.57 2.84 -3.60
CA GLU A 77 15.10 4.03 -4.28
C GLU A 77 14.45 5.35 -3.81
N HIS A 78 13.43 5.29 -2.92
CA HIS A 78 12.83 6.47 -2.33
C HIS A 78 13.84 7.22 -1.46
N GLU A 79 13.82 8.56 -1.51
CA GLU A 79 14.77 9.39 -0.74
C GLU A 79 14.66 9.13 0.77
N TRP A 80 13.47 8.95 1.30
CA TRP A 80 13.26 8.64 2.73
C TRP A 80 13.98 7.36 3.15
N PHE A 81 13.95 6.31 2.29
CA PHE A 81 14.66 5.06 2.59
C PHE A 81 16.17 5.24 2.52
N LYS A 82 16.69 5.94 1.51
CA LYS A 82 18.12 6.22 1.38
C LYS A 82 18.65 7.00 2.58
N GLU A 83 17.93 8.03 3.03
CA GLU A 83 18.28 8.81 4.21
C GLU A 83 18.20 7.98 5.50
N SER A 84 17.14 7.18 5.68
CA SER A 84 16.98 6.26 6.81
C SER A 84 18.10 5.23 6.85
N ARG A 85 18.41 4.62 5.70
CA ARG A 85 19.45 3.61 5.51
C ARG A 85 20.86 4.14 5.85
N ASN A 86 21.16 5.35 5.42
CA ASN A 86 22.51 5.93 5.52
C ASN A 86 22.84 6.51 6.90
N SER A 87 21.86 6.69 7.78
CA SER A 87 22.09 7.34 9.07
C SER A 87 21.12 6.90 10.16
N LYS A 88 21.69 6.41 11.27
CA LYS A 88 20.94 6.11 12.51
C LYS A 88 20.59 7.37 13.32
N THR A 89 20.95 8.55 12.85
CA THR A 89 20.69 9.85 13.52
C THR A 89 19.89 10.83 12.66
N HIS A 90 19.66 10.52 11.38
CA HIS A 90 18.84 11.33 10.49
C HIS A 90 17.39 11.42 10.98
N LYS A 91 16.68 12.48 10.62
CA LYS A 91 15.24 12.65 10.95
C LYS A 91 14.38 11.47 10.49
N HIS A 92 14.71 10.83 9.37
CA HIS A 92 13.98 9.68 8.82
C HIS A 92 14.50 8.32 9.32
N LYS A 93 15.40 8.28 10.32
CA LYS A 93 16.03 7.05 10.82
C LYS A 93 15.03 5.96 11.21
N ASP A 94 13.87 6.33 11.74
CA ASP A 94 12.82 5.43 12.25
C ASP A 94 11.55 5.43 11.36
N TRP A 95 11.69 5.90 10.10
CA TRP A 95 10.57 5.93 9.16
C TRP A 95 10.28 4.56 8.54
N TYR A 96 11.24 3.67 8.59
CA TYR A 96 11.09 2.27 8.17
C TYR A 96 11.27 1.35 9.36
N VAL A 97 10.80 0.11 9.21
CA VAL A 97 10.88 -0.88 10.29
C VAL A 97 12.26 -1.52 10.28
N TRP A 98 13.14 -1.03 11.15
CA TRP A 98 14.50 -1.52 11.31
C TRP A 98 14.64 -2.36 12.59
N GLN A 99 15.44 -3.41 12.53
CA GLN A 99 15.74 -4.27 13.69
C GLN A 99 17.21 -4.65 13.73
N ASP A 100 17.79 -4.56 14.93
CA ASP A 100 19.15 -5.06 15.18
C ASP A 100 19.22 -6.59 15.00
N GLY A 101 20.38 -7.06 14.58
CA GLY A 101 20.61 -8.48 14.39
C GLY A 101 22.02 -8.79 13.92
N LYS A 102 22.20 -10.01 13.40
CA LYS A 102 23.42 -10.45 12.73
C LYS A 102 23.05 -10.99 11.36
N PRO A 103 23.92 -10.87 10.34
CA PRO A 103 23.68 -11.49 9.05
C PRO A 103 23.22 -12.95 9.21
N ASP A 104 22.29 -13.38 8.36
CA ASP A 104 21.71 -14.72 8.33
C ASP A 104 20.90 -15.14 9.59
N SER A 105 20.54 -14.16 10.45
CA SER A 105 19.72 -14.38 11.63
C SER A 105 18.60 -13.33 11.72
N PRO A 106 17.51 -13.50 10.93
CA PRO A 106 16.41 -12.55 10.92
C PRO A 106 15.71 -12.47 12.28
N PRO A 107 15.08 -11.32 12.62
CA PRO A 107 14.47 -11.07 13.93
C PRO A 107 13.40 -12.08 14.34
N ASN A 108 12.64 -12.57 13.36
CA ASN A 108 11.56 -13.54 13.57
C ASN A 108 11.30 -14.36 12.27
N ASN A 109 10.25 -15.16 12.28
CA ASN A 109 9.93 -16.08 11.19
C ASN A 109 9.00 -15.49 10.12
N TRP A 110 8.74 -14.18 10.09
CA TRP A 110 7.81 -13.60 9.13
C TRP A 110 8.28 -13.81 7.70
N LEU A 111 7.32 -14.11 6.83
CA LEU A 111 7.55 -14.40 5.43
C LEU A 111 7.01 -13.28 4.55
N SER A 112 7.73 -12.98 3.48
CA SER A 112 7.28 -12.08 2.42
C SER A 112 6.14 -12.72 1.62
N PHE A 113 5.19 -11.89 1.21
CA PHE A 113 4.07 -12.28 0.36
C PHE A 113 4.51 -12.98 -0.94
N PHE A 114 5.65 -12.57 -1.49
CA PHE A 114 6.24 -13.19 -2.67
C PHE A 114 7.18 -14.37 -2.36
N GLY A 115 7.29 -14.74 -1.09
CA GLY A 115 8.10 -15.85 -0.62
C GLY A 115 9.46 -15.42 -0.06
N GLY A 116 10.05 -16.29 0.76
CA GLY A 116 11.28 -16.00 1.49
C GLY A 116 11.04 -15.21 2.77
N SER A 117 12.13 -14.83 3.45
CA SER A 117 12.05 -14.00 4.67
C SER A 117 11.47 -12.62 4.37
N ALA A 118 10.65 -12.11 5.27
CA ALA A 118 10.19 -10.70 5.24
C ALA A 118 11.24 -9.72 5.78
N TRP A 119 12.44 -10.21 6.08
CA TRP A 119 13.54 -9.41 6.62
C TRP A 119 14.76 -9.48 5.71
N LYS A 120 15.24 -8.30 5.30
CA LYS A 120 16.46 -8.16 4.53
C LYS A 120 17.56 -7.50 5.35
N TRP A 121 18.75 -8.14 5.40
CA TRP A 121 19.92 -7.54 6.02
C TRP A 121 20.49 -6.41 5.15
N ASP A 122 20.55 -5.21 5.71
CA ASP A 122 21.21 -4.07 5.08
C ASP A 122 22.66 -3.95 5.57
N LYS A 123 23.61 -4.06 4.64
CA LYS A 123 25.06 -4.00 4.95
C LYS A 123 25.55 -2.59 5.26
N ILE A 124 24.82 -1.54 4.84
CA ILE A 124 25.19 -0.15 5.06
C ILE A 124 24.79 0.25 6.48
N ARG A 125 23.55 -0.05 6.84
CA ARG A 125 23.00 0.29 8.17
C ARG A 125 23.35 -0.75 9.23
N GLU A 126 23.76 -1.95 8.83
CA GLU A 126 24.01 -3.09 9.72
C GLU A 126 22.81 -3.43 10.62
N GLN A 127 21.63 -3.45 9.99
CA GLN A 127 20.35 -3.83 10.57
C GLN A 127 19.52 -4.59 9.54
N TYR A 128 18.49 -5.31 10.00
CA TYR A 128 17.43 -5.79 9.14
C TYR A 128 16.40 -4.71 8.92
N TYR A 129 15.86 -4.62 7.69
CA TYR A 129 14.59 -3.92 7.44
C TYR A 129 13.50 -4.92 7.07
N PHE A 130 12.27 -4.56 7.44
CA PHE A 130 11.08 -5.33 7.16
C PHE A 130 10.55 -5.00 5.75
N HIS A 131 10.05 -6.01 5.04
CA HIS A 131 9.34 -5.88 3.78
C HIS A 131 8.28 -6.97 3.63
N ASN A 132 7.04 -6.60 3.51
CA ASN A 132 5.95 -7.55 3.28
C ASN A 132 5.96 -8.11 1.86
N PHE A 133 6.46 -7.34 0.89
CA PHE A 133 6.46 -7.66 -0.54
C PHE A 133 7.89 -7.93 -1.04
N LEU A 134 8.31 -7.28 -2.14
CA LEU A 134 9.68 -7.43 -2.61
C LEU A 134 10.70 -6.86 -1.61
N ASP A 135 11.91 -7.38 -1.61
CA ASP A 135 13.01 -6.83 -0.82
C ASP A 135 13.41 -5.40 -1.24
N SER A 136 12.97 -4.97 -2.42
CA SER A 136 13.06 -3.59 -2.90
C SER A 136 11.89 -2.70 -2.48
N GLN A 137 10.98 -3.21 -1.65
CA GLN A 137 9.81 -2.49 -1.13
C GLN A 137 9.83 -2.47 0.40
N PRO A 138 10.75 -1.70 1.03
CA PRO A 138 10.83 -1.61 2.49
C PRO A 138 9.56 -1.00 3.07
N ASP A 139 9.04 -1.61 4.14
CA ASP A 139 7.82 -1.17 4.81
C ASP A 139 8.06 0.09 5.65
N LEU A 140 7.14 1.03 5.53
CA LEU A 140 7.07 2.22 6.35
C LEU A 140 6.66 1.85 7.80
N ASN A 141 7.25 2.54 8.75
CA ASN A 141 6.94 2.33 10.17
C ASN A 141 5.73 3.16 10.60
N PHE A 142 4.53 2.64 10.43
CA PHE A 142 3.29 3.30 10.85
C PHE A 142 3.12 3.47 12.37
N HIS A 143 3.97 2.84 13.19
CA HIS A 143 4.05 3.18 14.61
C HIS A 143 4.72 4.53 14.86
N ASN A 144 5.36 5.14 13.85
CA ASN A 144 5.90 6.47 13.89
C ASN A 144 4.84 7.48 13.41
N GLN A 145 4.49 8.43 14.29
CA GLN A 145 3.49 9.46 13.98
C GLN A 145 3.90 10.35 12.79
N GLU A 146 5.19 10.63 12.61
CA GLU A 146 5.68 11.43 11.50
C GLU A 146 5.41 10.76 10.14
N VAL A 147 5.52 9.43 10.08
CA VAL A 147 5.19 8.63 8.89
C VAL A 147 3.69 8.75 8.57
N GLN A 148 2.85 8.58 9.59
CA GLN A 148 1.40 8.73 9.43
C GLN A 148 1.02 10.12 8.90
N ASP A 149 1.60 11.17 9.48
CA ASP A 149 1.32 12.56 9.11
C ASP A 149 1.85 12.86 7.71
N GLN A 150 3.01 12.33 7.34
CA GLN A 150 3.55 12.46 5.99
C GLN A 150 2.65 11.78 4.96
N MET A 151 2.17 10.56 5.22
CA MET A 151 1.29 9.88 4.28
C MET A 151 -0.07 10.57 4.14
N LEU A 152 -0.60 11.18 5.20
CA LEU A 152 -1.76 12.06 5.10
C LEU A 152 -1.46 13.31 4.25
N SER A 153 -0.25 13.84 4.32
CA SER A 153 0.18 14.95 3.46
C SER A 153 0.25 14.56 1.98
N GLU A 154 0.67 13.33 1.67
CA GLU A 154 0.66 12.82 0.29
C GLU A 154 -0.78 12.64 -0.25
N ILE A 155 -1.69 12.13 0.59
CA ILE A 155 -3.13 12.06 0.25
C ILE A 155 -3.67 13.46 -0.03
N ASN A 156 -3.43 14.41 0.89
CA ASN A 156 -3.91 15.78 0.74
C ASN A 156 -3.36 16.48 -0.51
N PHE A 157 -2.08 16.25 -0.83
CA PHE A 157 -1.46 16.81 -2.03
C PHE A 157 -2.24 16.45 -3.30
N TRP A 158 -2.64 15.19 -3.45
CA TRP A 158 -3.37 14.75 -4.64
C TRP A 158 -4.84 15.17 -4.62
N LEU A 159 -5.47 15.28 -3.45
CA LEU A 159 -6.81 15.87 -3.33
C LEU A 159 -6.80 17.33 -3.76
N ASP A 160 -5.83 18.12 -3.29
CA ASP A 160 -5.65 19.53 -3.70
C ASP A 160 -5.29 19.64 -5.18
N PHE A 161 -4.63 18.61 -5.74
CA PHE A 161 -4.31 18.54 -7.18
C PHE A 161 -5.57 18.30 -8.05
N GLY A 162 -6.65 17.78 -7.45
CA GLY A 162 -7.96 17.59 -8.08
C GLY A 162 -8.37 16.14 -8.30
N VAL A 163 -7.73 15.18 -7.62
CA VAL A 163 -8.16 13.77 -7.59
C VAL A 163 -9.42 13.64 -6.74
N ASP A 164 -10.40 12.86 -7.19
CA ASP A 164 -11.69 12.68 -6.51
C ASP A 164 -11.70 11.54 -5.49
N GLY A 165 -10.59 10.81 -5.38
CA GLY A 165 -10.46 9.72 -4.42
C GLY A 165 -9.31 8.77 -4.70
N PHE A 166 -9.27 7.69 -3.91
CA PHE A 166 -8.17 6.72 -3.98
C PHE A 166 -8.66 5.27 -3.91
N ARG A 167 -7.91 4.41 -4.60
CA ARG A 167 -7.84 3.00 -4.24
C ARG A 167 -6.59 2.83 -3.38
N PHE A 168 -6.76 2.44 -2.13
CA PHE A 168 -5.65 2.16 -1.23
C PHE A 168 -5.21 0.71 -1.39
N ASP A 169 -3.94 0.56 -1.76
CA ASP A 169 -3.29 -0.73 -1.93
C ASP A 169 -3.07 -1.40 -0.57
N VAL A 170 -3.42 -2.68 -0.47
CA VAL A 170 -3.18 -3.57 0.68
C VAL A 170 -3.31 -2.91 2.07
N ILE A 171 -4.42 -2.25 2.30
CA ILE A 171 -4.64 -1.36 3.45
C ILE A 171 -4.47 -2.03 4.82
N ASN A 172 -4.56 -3.35 4.88
CA ASN A 172 -4.36 -4.12 6.10
C ASN A 172 -2.88 -4.41 6.43
N PHE A 173 -1.93 -3.97 5.58
CA PHE A 173 -0.49 -4.16 5.78
C PHE A 173 0.22 -2.95 6.40
N LEU A 174 -0.51 -1.97 6.95
CA LEU A 174 0.10 -0.75 7.51
C LEU A 174 0.84 -0.99 8.83
N TYR A 175 0.32 -1.86 9.67
CA TYR A 175 0.85 -2.09 11.01
C TYR A 175 1.26 -3.54 11.22
N HIS A 176 2.30 -3.72 12.00
CA HIS A 176 2.82 -5.00 12.48
C HIS A 176 2.84 -5.03 14.01
N ASP A 177 2.96 -6.21 14.60
CA ASP A 177 3.13 -6.38 16.04
C ASP A 177 4.45 -5.77 16.53
N LYS A 178 4.38 -4.79 17.43
CA LYS A 178 5.57 -4.13 18.03
C LYS A 178 6.52 -5.08 18.75
N GLN A 179 6.01 -6.23 19.22
CA GLN A 179 6.81 -7.22 19.93
C GLN A 179 7.54 -8.16 18.97
N LEU A 180 7.30 -8.07 17.67
CA LEU A 180 7.90 -8.89 16.63
C LEU A 180 7.75 -10.40 16.89
N ARG A 181 6.60 -10.81 17.45
CA ARG A 181 6.33 -12.22 17.77
C ARG A 181 6.29 -13.08 16.51
N ASN A 182 6.75 -14.32 16.63
CA ASN A 182 6.69 -15.28 15.55
C ASN A 182 5.24 -15.58 15.14
N ASN A 183 4.98 -15.62 13.84
CA ASN A 183 3.73 -16.13 13.31
C ASN A 183 3.58 -17.62 13.58
N PRO A 184 2.39 -18.08 14.00
CA PRO A 184 2.12 -19.51 14.15
C PRO A 184 2.16 -20.25 12.81
N ALA A 185 2.61 -21.49 12.85
CA ALA A 185 2.47 -22.38 11.69
C ALA A 185 0.98 -22.67 11.44
N LYS A 186 0.61 -22.75 10.18
CA LYS A 186 -0.74 -23.13 9.77
C LYS A 186 -0.91 -24.63 9.79
N ASP A 187 -2.09 -25.10 10.20
CA ASP A 187 -2.44 -26.52 10.06
C ASP A 187 -2.41 -26.91 8.56
N PRO A 188 -1.61 -27.92 8.17
CA PRO A 188 -1.53 -28.37 6.78
C PRO A 188 -2.89 -28.71 6.15
N LYS A 189 -3.90 -29.06 6.96
CA LYS A 189 -5.27 -29.32 6.50
C LYS A 189 -6.04 -28.04 6.16
N GLN A 190 -5.59 -26.91 6.65
CA GLN A 190 -6.21 -25.57 6.45
C GLN A 190 -5.49 -24.73 5.40
N VAL A 191 -4.37 -25.22 4.86
CA VAL A 191 -3.65 -24.51 3.80
C VAL A 191 -4.58 -24.40 2.58
N ARG A 192 -5.11 -23.19 2.37
CA ARG A 192 -5.86 -22.85 1.16
C ARG A 192 -4.91 -22.13 0.22
N PRO A 193 -4.87 -22.51 -1.05
CA PRO A 193 -4.13 -21.73 -2.04
C PRO A 193 -4.86 -20.39 -2.24
N LEU A 194 -4.29 -19.31 -1.74
CA LEU A 194 -4.72 -17.91 -2.00
C LEU A 194 -4.33 -17.45 -3.41
N GLY A 195 -4.51 -18.27 -4.43
CA GLY A 195 -4.02 -17.95 -5.77
C GLY A 195 -2.50 -18.02 -5.92
N PHE A 196 -1.77 -18.39 -4.86
CA PHE A 196 -0.32 -18.56 -4.88
C PHE A 196 0.09 -19.90 -5.51
N ASN A 197 1.30 -19.91 -6.05
CA ASN A 197 1.98 -21.16 -6.35
C ASN A 197 2.02 -22.02 -5.07
N LYS A 198 1.74 -23.31 -5.17
CA LYS A 198 1.73 -24.27 -4.05
C LYS A 198 3.05 -24.29 -3.26
N ASP A 199 4.12 -23.83 -3.89
CA ASP A 199 5.48 -23.80 -3.33
C ASP A 199 5.79 -22.49 -2.56
N ASN A 200 4.86 -21.52 -2.50
CA ASN A 200 5.09 -20.30 -1.74
C ASN A 200 4.88 -20.55 -0.24
N PRO A 201 5.93 -20.47 0.59
CA PRO A 201 5.85 -20.73 2.01
C PRO A 201 4.97 -19.75 2.80
N TYR A 202 4.63 -18.58 2.22
CA TYR A 202 3.74 -17.60 2.84
C TYR A 202 2.43 -18.24 3.29
N GLY A 203 1.82 -19.07 2.46
CA GLY A 203 0.58 -19.78 2.77
C GLY A 203 0.67 -20.84 3.92
N LEU A 204 1.88 -21.08 4.46
CA LEU A 204 2.11 -22.05 5.55
C LEU A 204 2.09 -21.40 6.95
N GLN A 205 1.92 -20.09 7.03
CA GLN A 205 1.82 -19.34 8.29
C GLN A 205 0.42 -18.74 8.49
N VAL A 206 0.03 -18.59 9.76
CA VAL A 206 -1.08 -17.73 10.16
C VAL A 206 -0.50 -16.33 10.35
N HIS A 207 -0.82 -15.42 9.44
CA HIS A 207 -0.32 -14.04 9.42
C HIS A 207 -1.00 -13.19 10.50
N LYS A 208 -0.65 -13.46 11.76
CA LYS A 208 -1.28 -12.83 12.94
C LYS A 208 -0.56 -11.57 13.39
N PHE A 209 0.73 -11.46 13.11
CA PHE A 209 1.59 -10.46 13.72
C PHE A 209 2.29 -9.55 12.71
N ASP A 210 2.36 -9.92 11.46
CA ASP A 210 3.04 -9.18 10.39
C ASP A 210 2.13 -8.21 9.63
N ASN A 211 0.81 -8.37 9.74
CA ASN A 211 -0.20 -7.48 9.13
C ASN A 211 -1.51 -7.51 9.93
N THR A 212 -2.53 -6.77 9.45
CA THR A 212 -3.91 -6.78 9.98
C THR A 212 -3.96 -6.52 11.49
N GLN A 213 -3.20 -5.50 11.96
CA GLN A 213 -3.22 -5.10 13.36
C GLN A 213 -4.36 -4.11 13.63
N PRO A 214 -4.92 -4.09 14.86
CA PRO A 214 -6.07 -3.24 15.21
C PRO A 214 -5.79 -1.73 15.09
N GLU A 215 -4.53 -1.30 15.20
CA GLU A 215 -4.13 0.10 15.03
C GLU A 215 -4.44 0.64 13.64
N THR A 216 -4.60 -0.24 12.65
CA THR A 216 -5.00 0.13 11.29
C THR A 216 -6.31 0.92 11.29
N LEU A 217 -7.31 0.54 12.10
CA LEU A 217 -8.61 1.20 12.18
C LEU A 217 -8.50 2.67 12.61
N GLU A 218 -7.64 2.96 13.57
CA GLU A 218 -7.42 4.34 14.04
C GLU A 218 -6.86 5.21 12.92
N TYR A 219 -5.87 4.72 12.19
CA TYR A 219 -5.31 5.46 11.08
C TYR A 219 -6.29 5.65 9.92
N LEU A 220 -7.08 4.63 9.59
CA LEU A 220 -8.13 4.73 8.57
C LEU A 220 -9.19 5.77 8.93
N THR A 221 -9.53 5.92 10.21
CA THR A 221 -10.41 6.98 10.68
C THR A 221 -9.83 8.38 10.38
N ARG A 222 -8.51 8.55 10.51
CA ARG A 222 -7.82 9.79 10.14
C ARG A 222 -7.87 10.05 8.64
N ILE A 223 -7.65 9.00 7.82
CA ILE A 223 -7.81 9.09 6.36
C ILE A 223 -9.24 9.48 6.02
N ARG A 224 -10.25 8.81 6.59
CA ARG A 224 -11.66 9.12 6.31
C ARG A 224 -12.01 10.58 6.64
N ALA A 225 -11.56 11.07 7.79
CA ALA A 225 -11.76 12.47 8.18
C ALA A 225 -11.11 13.48 7.21
N LEU A 226 -10.01 13.11 6.56
CA LEU A 226 -9.38 13.91 5.52
C LEU A 226 -10.18 13.86 4.22
N LEU A 227 -10.58 12.68 3.78
CA LEU A 227 -11.37 12.48 2.55
C LEU A 227 -12.73 13.19 2.63
N ASP A 228 -13.39 13.16 3.80
CA ASP A 228 -14.68 13.85 4.02
C ASP A 228 -14.60 15.36 3.79
N LYS A 229 -13.48 15.99 4.16
CA LYS A 229 -13.27 17.43 3.91
C LYS A 229 -13.23 17.78 2.43
N HIS A 230 -12.86 16.84 1.58
CA HIS A 230 -12.76 16.99 0.13
C HIS A 230 -13.94 16.34 -0.62
N ASN A 231 -14.92 15.75 0.06
CA ASN A 231 -15.97 14.91 -0.52
C ASN A 231 -15.40 13.79 -1.42
N ALA A 232 -14.23 13.27 -1.05
CA ALA A 232 -13.53 12.26 -1.82
C ALA A 232 -13.98 10.85 -1.47
N ILE A 233 -13.98 9.96 -2.46
CA ILE A 233 -14.29 8.55 -2.27
C ILE A 233 -13.04 7.72 -2.04
N SER A 234 -13.21 6.52 -1.51
CA SER A 234 -12.11 5.56 -1.38
C SER A 234 -12.58 4.11 -1.54
N VAL A 235 -11.65 3.29 -2.00
CA VAL A 235 -11.76 1.84 -2.09
C VAL A 235 -10.51 1.24 -1.46
N GLY A 236 -10.67 0.38 -0.47
CA GLY A 236 -9.54 -0.32 0.16
C GLY A 236 -9.38 -1.72 -0.41
N GLU A 237 -8.16 -2.10 -0.79
CA GLU A 237 -7.82 -3.49 -1.05
C GLU A 237 -7.42 -4.19 0.25
N ILE A 238 -7.98 -5.37 0.47
CA ILE A 238 -7.68 -6.23 1.60
C ILE A 238 -7.20 -7.57 1.08
N VAL A 239 -6.01 -7.96 1.48
CA VAL A 239 -5.47 -9.29 1.21
C VAL A 239 -5.50 -10.10 2.49
N SER A 240 -6.38 -11.09 2.54
CA SER A 240 -6.56 -11.96 3.70
C SER A 240 -7.11 -13.32 3.31
N GLU A 241 -6.83 -14.32 4.13
CA GLU A 241 -7.44 -15.65 4.00
C GLU A 241 -8.89 -15.68 4.49
N ASN A 242 -9.26 -14.74 5.37
CA ASN A 242 -10.61 -14.56 5.89
C ASN A 242 -11.12 -13.15 5.57
N PRO A 243 -11.28 -12.78 4.29
CA PRO A 243 -11.59 -11.40 3.90
C PRO A 243 -12.92 -10.91 4.49
N LEU A 244 -13.90 -11.78 4.68
CA LEU A 244 -15.21 -11.39 5.24
C LEU A 244 -15.12 -10.96 6.71
N GLU A 245 -14.24 -11.56 7.50
CA GLU A 245 -14.01 -11.19 8.89
C GLU A 245 -13.38 -9.80 8.97
N ILE A 246 -12.31 -9.59 8.20
CA ILE A 246 -11.59 -8.31 8.14
C ILE A 246 -12.45 -7.19 7.54
N ILE A 247 -13.21 -7.48 6.47
CA ILE A 247 -14.16 -6.51 5.89
C ILE A 247 -15.19 -6.10 6.93
N GLY A 248 -15.69 -7.04 7.76
CA GLY A 248 -16.62 -6.73 8.83
C GLY A 248 -16.04 -5.71 9.83
N GLU A 249 -14.78 -5.84 10.17
CA GLU A 249 -14.08 -4.92 11.09
C GLU A 249 -13.78 -3.56 10.40
N LEU A 250 -13.26 -3.58 9.18
CA LEU A 250 -12.88 -2.38 8.42
C LEU A 250 -14.08 -1.63 7.84
N SER A 251 -15.19 -2.32 7.50
CA SER A 251 -16.39 -1.70 6.92
C SER A 251 -17.15 -0.79 7.90
N LEU A 252 -16.89 -0.89 9.21
CA LEU A 252 -17.43 0.04 10.21
C LEU A 252 -16.99 1.49 9.96
N ILE A 253 -15.97 1.71 9.12
CA ILE A 253 -15.44 3.05 8.82
C ILE A 253 -15.97 3.59 7.46
N HIS A 254 -16.78 2.84 6.72
CA HIS A 254 -17.25 3.23 5.39
C HIS A 254 -16.12 3.75 4.48
N ILE A 255 -15.15 2.88 4.22
CA ILE A 255 -14.06 3.16 3.28
C ILE A 255 -14.53 2.90 1.85
#